data_9df3f8f69388955a978d82bbc31e2327
#
_entry.id   9df3f8f69388955a978d82bbc31e2327
#
_cell.length_a   1.000
_cell.length_b   1.000
_cell.length_c   1.000
_cell.angle_alpha   90.00
_cell.angle_beta   90.00
_cell.angle_gamma   90.00
#
_symmetry.space_group_name_H-M   'P 1'
#
loop_
_entity.id
_entity.type
_entity.pdbx_description
1 polymer ?
#
loop_
_entity_poly.entity_id
_entity_poly.type
_entity_poly.pdbx_seq_one_letter_code
_entity_poly.pdbx_strand_id
1 'polypeptide(L)'
;MSRKGRVYTPKETVEAERTYAQAVDDNPPVFEGPVTVEMIFCEEATYVTVRSLTQWQTPLRGDLDNYVKLCLDGCQRAGIIPNDRLVVQLKASKE
;
A
#
# COMPACT_ATOMS: atom_id res chain seq x y z
N MET A 1 -11.64 4.43 -3.43
CA MET A 1 -11.08 4.11 -2.13
C MET A 1 -11.28 5.25 -1.14
N SER A 2 -11.76 4.90 -0.04
CA SER A 2 -12.06 5.89 0.97
C SER A 2 -10.87 6.14 1.89
N ARG A 3 -10.70 7.38 2.26
CA ARG A 3 -9.74 7.76 3.29
C ARG A 3 -10.47 8.26 4.51
N LYS A 4 -11.53 7.60 4.84
CA LYS A 4 -12.40 8.06 5.89
C LYS A 4 -11.65 8.23 7.20
N GLY A 5 -12.10 9.18 7.97
CA GLY A 5 -11.45 9.55 9.21
C GLY A 5 -10.21 10.38 9.03
N ARG A 6 -9.82 10.66 7.79
CA ARG A 6 -8.66 11.47 7.48
C ARG A 6 -9.04 12.64 6.62
N VAL A 7 -8.44 13.77 6.93
CA VAL A 7 -8.55 14.94 6.10
C VAL A 7 -7.20 15.20 5.49
N TYR A 8 -7.15 15.17 4.18
CA TYR A 8 -5.96 15.56 3.46
C TYR A 8 -6.16 16.93 2.92
N THR A 9 -5.09 17.69 2.84
CA THR A 9 -5.09 18.77 1.88
C THR A 9 -4.60 18.14 0.58
N PRO A 10 -5.25 18.40 -0.54
CA PRO A 10 -4.77 17.88 -1.82
C PRO A 10 -3.33 18.23 -2.09
N LYS A 11 -2.90 19.40 -1.62
CA LYS A 11 -1.53 19.83 -1.78
C LYS A 11 -0.53 18.87 -1.13
N GLU A 12 -0.80 18.47 0.10
CA GLU A 12 0.08 17.53 0.80
C GLU A 12 0.17 16.20 0.09
N THR A 13 -0.97 15.68 -0.36
CA THR A 13 -1.02 14.42 -1.09
C THR A 13 -0.22 14.51 -2.38
N VAL A 14 -0.41 15.57 -3.14
CA VAL A 14 0.28 15.76 -4.41
C VAL A 14 1.79 15.88 -4.20
N GLU A 15 2.20 16.61 -3.16
CA GLU A 15 3.62 16.75 -2.88
C GLU A 15 4.27 15.43 -2.49
N ALA A 16 3.58 14.62 -1.68
CA ALA A 16 4.10 13.31 -1.31
C ALA A 16 4.23 12.40 -2.52
N GLU A 17 3.21 12.36 -3.37
CA GLU A 17 3.24 11.55 -4.59
C GLU A 17 4.35 11.99 -5.52
N ARG A 18 4.55 13.29 -5.64
CA ARG A 18 5.62 13.84 -6.47
C ARG A 18 6.99 13.44 -5.95
N THR A 19 7.17 13.47 -4.63
CA THR A 19 8.43 13.08 -4.02
C THR A 19 8.78 11.64 -4.35
N TYR A 20 7.81 10.74 -4.21
CA TYR A 20 8.03 9.34 -4.57
C TYR A 20 8.33 9.17 -6.06
N ALA A 21 7.58 9.86 -6.90
CA ALA A 21 7.78 9.77 -8.34
C ALA A 21 9.16 10.28 -8.77
N GLN A 22 9.65 11.34 -8.12
CA GLN A 22 10.95 11.92 -8.45
C GLN A 22 12.11 11.05 -8.01
N ALA A 23 11.89 10.16 -7.07
CA ALA A 23 12.93 9.24 -6.61
C ALA A 23 13.16 8.08 -7.58
N VAL A 24 12.28 7.92 -8.56
CA VAL A 24 12.39 6.86 -9.55
C VAL A 24 13.34 7.28 -10.66
N ASP A 25 14.10 6.33 -11.19
CA ASP A 25 15.02 6.59 -12.29
C ASP A 25 14.30 7.19 -13.51
N ASP A 26 15.05 7.91 -14.36
CA ASP A 26 14.49 8.54 -15.55
C ASP A 26 13.83 7.55 -16.50
N ASN A 27 14.28 6.31 -16.49
CA ASN A 27 13.76 5.29 -17.40
C ASN A 27 13.49 4.01 -16.62
N PRO A 28 12.50 4.03 -15.72
CA PRO A 28 12.22 2.86 -14.88
C PRO A 28 11.59 1.74 -15.69
N PRO A 29 11.77 0.48 -15.26
CA PRO A 29 11.05 -0.62 -15.87
C PRO A 29 9.54 -0.48 -15.60
N VAL A 30 8.74 -0.95 -16.56
CA VAL A 30 7.29 -0.99 -16.41
C VAL A 30 6.86 -2.43 -16.23
N PHE A 31 6.14 -2.71 -15.17
CA PHE A 31 5.65 -4.05 -14.87
C PHE A 31 4.20 -4.14 -15.35
N GLU A 32 3.95 -5.01 -16.29
CA GLU A 32 2.62 -5.12 -16.89
C GLU A 32 1.82 -6.31 -16.39
N GLY A 33 2.43 -7.16 -15.59
CA GLY A 33 1.77 -8.31 -15.00
C GLY A 33 1.69 -8.20 -13.48
N PRO A 34 1.33 -9.30 -12.83
CA PRO A 34 1.27 -9.31 -11.37
C PRO A 34 2.63 -8.97 -10.76
N VAL A 35 2.60 -8.21 -9.68
CA VAL A 35 3.81 -7.79 -8.98
C VAL A 35 3.65 -8.00 -7.49
N THR A 36 4.78 -8.11 -6.81
CA THR A 36 4.83 -7.93 -5.38
C THR A 36 5.54 -6.62 -5.09
N VAL A 37 5.03 -5.89 -4.12
CA VAL A 37 5.61 -4.61 -3.70
C VAL A 37 5.92 -4.71 -2.22
N GLU A 38 7.17 -4.44 -1.89
CA GLU A 38 7.61 -4.37 -0.50
C GLU A 38 7.98 -2.94 -0.19
N MET A 39 7.52 -2.43 0.91
CA MET A 39 7.80 -1.07 1.34
C MET A 39 8.33 -1.09 2.75
N ILE A 40 9.43 -0.39 2.96
CA ILE A 40 10.01 -0.25 4.29
C ILE A 40 10.11 1.24 4.59
N PHE A 41 9.38 1.66 5.60
CA PHE A 41 9.34 3.07 5.99
C PHE A 41 10.26 3.28 7.18
N CYS A 42 11.28 4.08 6.99
CA CYS A 42 12.21 4.47 8.04
C CYS A 42 12.11 5.97 8.25
N GLU A 43 12.63 6.44 9.36
CA GLU A 43 12.59 7.86 9.66
C GLU A 43 13.26 8.68 8.56
N GLU A 44 14.38 8.21 8.04
CA GLU A 44 15.19 8.96 7.08
C GLU A 44 14.95 8.59 5.63
N ALA A 45 14.28 7.47 5.37
CA ALA A 45 14.13 6.99 4.00
C ALA A 45 12.98 6.00 3.89
N THR A 46 12.47 5.86 2.67
CA THR A 46 11.51 4.82 2.33
C THR A 46 12.11 3.96 1.24
N TYR A 47 12.07 2.66 1.45
CA TYR A 47 12.58 1.70 0.48
C TYR A 47 11.42 0.96 -0.15
N VAL A 48 11.35 0.98 -1.47
CA VAL A 48 10.28 0.32 -2.22
C VAL A 48 10.93 -0.66 -3.18
N THR A 49 10.51 -1.91 -3.10
CA THR A 49 10.97 -2.96 -4.00
C THR A 49 9.79 -3.54 -4.74
N VAL A 50 9.85 -3.54 -6.06
CA VAL A 50 8.81 -4.11 -6.91
C VAL A 50 9.40 -5.28 -7.67
N ARG A 51 8.73 -6.44 -7.61
CA ARG A 51 9.16 -7.64 -8.31
C ARG A 51 8.03 -8.23 -9.10
N SER A 52 8.37 -8.77 -10.26
CA SER A 52 7.39 -9.45 -11.10
C SER A 52 7.09 -10.84 -10.55
N LEU A 53 5.81 -11.22 -10.62
CA LEU A 53 5.34 -12.56 -10.24
C LEU A 53 4.82 -13.23 -11.51
N THR A 54 5.61 -14.11 -12.10
CA THR A 54 5.32 -14.63 -13.43
C THR A 54 4.19 -15.64 -13.49
N GLN A 55 3.82 -16.27 -12.39
CA GLN A 55 2.80 -17.31 -12.38
C GLN A 55 1.75 -17.12 -11.30
N TRP A 56 1.46 -15.89 -10.98
CA TRP A 56 0.46 -15.60 -9.95
C TRP A 56 -0.91 -15.49 -10.58
N GLN A 57 -1.87 -16.18 -10.01
CA GLN A 57 -3.27 -16.10 -10.44
C GLN A 57 -4.16 -15.99 -9.23
N THR A 58 -5.20 -15.19 -9.36
CA THR A 58 -6.18 -15.02 -8.30
C THR A 58 -7.55 -14.74 -8.92
N PRO A 59 -8.62 -15.33 -8.37
CA PRO A 59 -9.97 -14.96 -8.79
C PRO A 59 -10.44 -13.64 -8.20
N LEU A 60 -9.69 -13.08 -7.26
CA LEU A 60 -10.08 -11.84 -6.59
C LEU A 60 -9.82 -10.66 -7.51
N ARG A 61 -10.84 -9.83 -7.71
CA ARG A 61 -10.77 -8.74 -8.67
C ARG A 61 -10.52 -7.37 -8.07
N GLY A 62 -10.78 -7.21 -6.79
CA GLY A 62 -10.59 -5.91 -6.13
C GLY A 62 -9.12 -5.59 -5.91
N ASP A 63 -8.86 -4.37 -5.54
CA ASP A 63 -7.52 -3.93 -5.21
C ASP A 63 -7.12 -4.48 -3.84
N LEU A 64 -5.87 -4.91 -3.72
CA LEU A 64 -5.38 -5.49 -2.49
C LEU A 64 -5.51 -4.52 -1.31
N ASP A 65 -5.21 -3.24 -1.53
CA ASP A 65 -5.30 -2.26 -0.46
C ASP A 65 -6.72 -2.09 0.08
N ASN A 66 -7.73 -2.26 -0.76
CA ASN A 66 -9.13 -2.24 -0.31
C ASN A 66 -9.44 -3.42 0.60
N TYR A 67 -8.97 -4.61 0.25
CA TYR A 67 -9.15 -5.78 1.10
C TYR A 67 -8.48 -5.59 2.46
N VAL A 68 -7.27 -5.06 2.45
CA VAL A 68 -6.52 -4.79 3.68
C VAL A 68 -7.28 -3.80 4.55
N LYS A 69 -7.76 -2.72 3.96
CA LYS A 69 -8.48 -1.69 4.70
C LYS A 69 -9.72 -2.25 5.36
N LEU A 70 -10.51 -3.01 4.62
CA LEU A 70 -11.73 -3.59 5.16
C LEU A 70 -11.44 -4.53 6.32
N CYS A 71 -10.41 -5.33 6.19
CA CYS A 71 -10.01 -6.26 7.24
C CYS A 71 -9.56 -5.52 8.49
N LEU A 72 -8.73 -4.50 8.34
CA LEU A 72 -8.25 -3.72 9.48
C LEU A 72 -9.38 -2.96 10.17
N ASP A 73 -10.31 -2.40 9.39
CA ASP A 73 -11.48 -1.73 9.95
C ASP A 73 -12.33 -2.72 10.75
N GLY A 74 -12.49 -3.93 10.23
CA GLY A 74 -13.21 -4.98 10.93
C GLY A 74 -12.54 -5.38 12.24
N CYS A 75 -11.22 -5.49 12.25
CA CYS A 75 -10.46 -5.80 13.46
C CYS A 75 -10.64 -4.73 14.52
N GLN A 76 -10.66 -3.47 14.13
CA GLN A 76 -10.91 -2.38 15.05
C GLN A 76 -12.34 -2.43 15.60
N ARG A 77 -13.31 -2.66 14.73
CA ARG A 77 -14.70 -2.74 15.13
C ARG A 77 -14.94 -3.90 16.08
N ALA A 78 -14.27 -5.02 15.85
CA ALA A 78 -14.39 -6.19 16.71
C ALA A 78 -13.64 -6.03 18.03
N GLY A 79 -12.83 -5.00 18.17
CA GLY A 79 -12.06 -4.76 19.38
C GLY A 79 -10.78 -5.56 19.48
N ILE A 80 -10.36 -6.21 18.38
CA ILE A 80 -9.12 -6.98 18.37
C ILE A 80 -7.92 -6.04 18.50
N ILE A 81 -7.98 -4.91 17.81
CA ILE A 81 -6.99 -3.84 17.95
C ILE A 81 -7.73 -2.52 18.20
N PRO A 82 -7.26 -1.70 19.13
CA PRO A 82 -7.91 -0.42 19.40
C PRO A 82 -7.77 0.58 18.26
N ASN A 83 -6.66 0.50 17.53
CA ASN A 83 -6.37 1.47 16.48
C ASN A 83 -5.39 0.86 15.49
N ASP A 84 -5.59 1.12 14.21
CA ASP A 84 -4.73 0.57 13.16
C ASP A 84 -3.31 1.14 13.19
N ARG A 85 -3.06 2.24 13.91
CA ARG A 85 -1.69 2.73 14.12
C ARG A 85 -0.80 1.75 14.84
N LEU A 86 -1.39 0.78 15.54
CA LEU A 86 -0.63 -0.25 16.23
C LEU A 86 -0.07 -1.29 15.27
N VAL A 87 -0.56 -1.31 14.04
CA VAL A 87 -0.06 -2.24 13.04
C VAL A 87 1.26 -1.70 12.52
N VAL A 88 2.35 -2.33 12.92
CA VAL A 88 3.70 -1.92 12.52
C VAL A 88 4.29 -2.81 11.46
N GLN A 89 3.61 -3.90 11.15
CA GLN A 89 4.02 -4.83 10.11
C GLN A 89 2.77 -5.45 9.51
N LEU A 90 2.74 -5.54 8.20
CA LEU A 90 1.58 -6.04 7.48
C LEU A 90 2.05 -6.99 6.38
N LYS A 91 1.33 -8.09 6.22
CA LYS A 91 1.59 -9.03 5.14
C LYS A 91 0.24 -9.38 4.52
N ALA A 92 0.13 -9.21 3.24
CA ALA A 92 -1.13 -9.43 2.54
C ALA A 92 -0.88 -9.85 1.11
N SER A 93 -1.74 -10.71 0.60
CA SER A 93 -1.67 -11.13 -0.80
C SER A 93 -3.06 -11.54 -1.28
N LYS A 94 -3.28 -11.44 -2.57
CA LYS A 94 -4.48 -11.99 -3.20
C LYS A 94 -4.12 -13.37 -3.75
N GLU A 95 -4.87 -14.37 -3.32
CA GLU A 95 -4.60 -15.74 -3.75
C GLU A 95 -5.81 -16.42 -4.33
#